data_5c6a1f4b1930d3b433698f238f58d221
#
_entry.id   5c6a1f4b1930d3b433698f238f58d221
#
_cell.length_a   1.000
_cell.length_b   1.000
_cell.length_c   1.000
_cell.angle_alpha   90.00
_cell.angle_beta   90.00
_cell.angle_gamma   90.00
#
_symmetry.space_group_name_H-M   'P 1'
#
loop_
_entity.id
_entity.type
_entity.pdbx_description
1 polymer ?
#
loop_
_entity_poly.entity_id
_entity_poly.type
_entity_poly.pdbx_seq_one_letter_code
_entity_poly.pdbx_strand_id
1 'polypeptide(L)'
;SSLTDKSLILPEGHYAEESMKSTVVPNRNMILLALAGGHALSIGFDTIAYAAHAGDHTIYPDCRPEFADAMNKALGLADWNDLNLHRPYVEMTKSDLVSLGDKLEAPLHLTWSCYAGGEIHCGKCGTCVERKEAFALANIPDPTKYAE
;
A
#
# COMPACT_ATOMS: atom_id res chain seq x y z
N SER A 1 -14.35 -8.32 -4.66
CA SER A 1 -13.20 -7.59 -5.16
C SER A 1 -12.55 -8.31 -6.33
N SER A 2 -12.12 -7.57 -7.35
CA SER A 2 -11.38 -8.13 -8.50
C SER A 2 -10.00 -8.71 -8.11
N LEU A 3 -9.53 -8.46 -6.90
CA LEU A 3 -8.31 -9.08 -6.38
C LEU A 3 -8.55 -10.43 -5.69
N THR A 4 -9.80 -10.75 -5.36
CA THR A 4 -10.14 -11.99 -4.64
C THR A 4 -11.11 -12.88 -5.40
N ASP A 5 -11.72 -12.39 -6.46
CA ASP A 5 -12.67 -13.12 -7.32
C ASP A 5 -12.19 -13.08 -8.77
N LYS A 6 -11.72 -14.23 -9.25
CA LYS A 6 -11.18 -14.39 -10.61
C LYS A 6 -12.23 -14.25 -11.72
N SER A 7 -13.53 -14.25 -11.41
CA SER A 7 -14.60 -13.98 -12.38
C SER A 7 -14.73 -12.49 -12.72
N LEU A 8 -14.15 -11.59 -11.89
CA LEU A 8 -14.17 -10.15 -12.09
C LEU A 8 -12.96 -9.69 -12.89
N ILE A 9 -13.20 -8.81 -13.85
CA ILE A 9 -12.12 -8.24 -14.67
C ILE A 9 -11.32 -7.25 -13.82
N LEU A 10 -9.99 -7.38 -13.87
CA LEU A 10 -9.09 -6.42 -13.25
C LEU A 10 -9.12 -5.10 -14.04
N PRO A 11 -9.42 -3.96 -13.40
CA PRO A 11 -9.45 -2.69 -14.10
C PRO A 11 -8.05 -2.28 -14.59
N GLU A 12 -8.03 -1.68 -15.78
CA GLU A 12 -6.86 -1.05 -16.40
C GLU A 12 -7.04 0.47 -16.38
N GLY A 13 -5.96 1.23 -16.56
CA GLY A 13 -6.00 2.69 -16.64
C GLY A 13 -5.51 3.38 -15.37
N HIS A 14 -5.91 4.66 -15.20
CA HIS A 14 -5.39 5.50 -14.13
C HIS A 14 -5.87 5.04 -12.75
N TYR A 15 -4.98 5.04 -11.77
CA TYR A 15 -5.21 4.50 -10.42
C TYR A 15 -6.33 5.21 -9.64
N ALA A 16 -6.57 6.51 -9.90
CA ALA A 16 -7.61 7.29 -9.23
C ALA A 16 -9.02 7.15 -9.84
N GLU A 17 -9.20 6.34 -10.90
CA GLU A 17 -10.51 6.17 -11.54
C GLU A 17 -11.49 5.38 -10.65
N GLU A 18 -12.78 5.66 -10.80
CA GLU A 18 -13.86 4.98 -10.07
C GLU A 18 -13.83 3.45 -10.24
N SER A 19 -13.41 2.99 -11.42
CA SER A 19 -13.23 1.57 -11.72
C SER A 19 -12.30 0.84 -10.75
N MET A 20 -11.30 1.56 -10.17
CA MET A 20 -10.36 1.00 -9.20
C MET A 20 -11.02 0.60 -7.88
N LYS A 21 -12.21 1.11 -7.56
CA LYS A 21 -12.96 0.67 -6.36
C LYS A 21 -13.28 -0.83 -6.38
N SER A 22 -13.34 -1.46 -7.55
CA SER A 22 -13.50 -2.91 -7.66
C SER A 22 -12.32 -3.71 -7.09
N THR A 23 -11.16 -3.08 -6.92
CA THR A 23 -9.96 -3.69 -6.31
C THR A 23 -9.98 -3.67 -4.77
N VAL A 24 -10.88 -2.91 -4.15
CA VAL A 24 -10.98 -2.83 -2.69
C VAL A 24 -11.33 -4.21 -2.11
N VAL A 25 -10.49 -4.71 -1.22
CA VAL A 25 -10.78 -5.88 -0.40
C VAL A 25 -11.29 -5.36 0.96
N PRO A 26 -12.57 -5.57 1.30
CA PRO A 26 -13.18 -4.96 2.49
C PRO A 26 -12.40 -5.25 3.77
N ASN A 27 -12.12 -4.21 4.54
CA ASN A 27 -11.43 -4.27 5.84
C ASN A 27 -10.05 -4.95 5.84
N ARG A 28 -9.41 -5.11 4.68
CA ARG A 28 -8.14 -5.84 4.58
C ARG A 28 -7.08 -5.30 5.54
N ASN A 29 -6.84 -4.00 5.53
CA ASN A 29 -5.81 -3.40 6.37
C ASN A 29 -6.18 -3.45 7.85
N MET A 30 -7.47 -3.27 8.22
CA MET A 30 -7.92 -3.44 9.61
C MET A 30 -7.62 -4.85 10.12
N ILE A 31 -7.94 -5.89 9.34
CA ILE A 31 -7.71 -7.29 9.71
C ILE A 31 -6.20 -7.55 9.86
N LEU A 32 -5.41 -7.13 8.88
CA LEU A 32 -3.96 -7.35 8.90
C LEU A 32 -3.28 -6.63 10.07
N LEU A 33 -3.67 -5.37 10.36
CA LEU A 33 -3.12 -4.61 11.48
C LEU A 33 -3.53 -5.19 12.84
N ALA A 34 -4.77 -5.68 12.98
CA ALA A 34 -5.21 -6.35 14.20
C ALA A 34 -4.40 -7.64 14.47
N LEU A 35 -4.20 -8.47 13.43
CA LEU A 35 -3.38 -9.68 13.54
C LEU A 35 -1.91 -9.36 13.85
N ALA A 36 -1.34 -8.38 13.15
CA ALA A 36 0.04 -7.94 13.37
C ALA A 36 0.24 -7.41 14.80
N GLY A 37 -0.72 -6.62 15.30
CA GLY A 37 -0.69 -6.09 16.65
C GLY A 37 -0.73 -7.17 17.71
N GLY A 38 -1.66 -8.12 17.61
CA GLY A 38 -1.73 -9.25 18.54
C GLY A 38 -0.46 -10.10 18.52
N HIS A 39 0.10 -10.33 17.34
CA HIS A 39 1.37 -11.05 17.20
C HIS A 39 2.54 -10.27 17.83
N ALA A 40 2.67 -8.97 17.53
CA ALA A 40 3.73 -8.11 18.07
C ALA A 40 3.74 -8.16 19.62
N LEU A 41 2.59 -7.95 20.24
CA LEU A 41 2.45 -8.03 21.71
C LEU A 41 2.83 -9.42 22.25
N SER A 42 2.43 -10.49 21.55
CA SER A 42 2.73 -11.88 22.00
C SER A 42 4.23 -12.21 22.02
N ILE A 43 5.03 -11.47 21.25
CA ILE A 43 6.50 -11.65 21.17
C ILE A 43 7.27 -10.46 21.79
N GLY A 44 6.59 -9.58 22.53
CA GLY A 44 7.18 -8.52 23.32
C GLY A 44 7.54 -7.24 22.56
N PHE A 45 6.89 -6.97 21.40
CA PHE A 45 7.02 -5.70 20.68
C PHE A 45 5.85 -4.77 21.03
N ASP A 46 6.13 -3.47 21.04
CA ASP A 46 5.20 -2.39 21.34
C ASP A 46 4.84 -1.53 20.12
N THR A 47 5.33 -1.89 18.94
CA THR A 47 5.17 -1.11 17.72
C THR A 47 5.01 -2.03 16.51
N ILE A 48 4.01 -1.71 15.66
CA ILE A 48 3.89 -2.25 14.31
C ILE A 48 3.99 -1.13 13.29
N ALA A 49 4.42 -1.43 12.07
CA ALA A 49 4.56 -0.45 11.00
C ALA A 49 3.51 -0.67 9.90
N TYR A 50 3.05 0.43 9.31
CA TYR A 50 2.04 0.48 8.27
C TYR A 50 2.45 1.47 7.17
N ALA A 51 2.55 1.00 5.94
CA ALA A 51 3.08 1.77 4.82
C ALA A 51 2.01 2.37 3.91
N ALA A 52 0.86 2.78 4.46
CA ALA A 52 -0.12 3.58 3.70
C ALA A 52 0.49 4.91 3.25
N HIS A 53 0.06 5.41 2.11
CA HIS A 53 0.53 6.66 1.52
C HIS A 53 -0.62 7.43 0.84
N ALA A 54 -0.39 8.72 0.53
CA ALA A 54 -1.43 9.62 0.05
C ALA A 54 -2.04 9.21 -1.31
N GLY A 55 -1.30 8.52 -2.17
CA GLY A 55 -1.82 8.03 -3.46
C GLY A 55 -3.01 7.07 -3.33
N ASP A 56 -3.11 6.36 -2.21
CA ASP A 56 -4.18 5.39 -1.95
C ASP A 56 -5.48 6.03 -1.43
N HIS A 57 -5.45 7.26 -0.92
CA HIS A 57 -6.56 7.87 -0.16
C HIS A 57 -7.87 8.00 -0.96
N THR A 58 -7.78 8.17 -2.27
CA THR A 58 -8.97 8.34 -3.13
C THR A 58 -9.77 7.04 -3.23
N ILE A 59 -9.09 5.89 -3.31
CA ILE A 59 -9.71 4.59 -3.57
C ILE A 59 -9.89 3.76 -2.30
N TYR A 60 -8.90 3.80 -1.39
CA TYR A 60 -8.87 2.93 -0.20
C TYR A 60 -9.09 3.73 1.08
N PRO A 61 -10.30 3.69 1.67
CA PRO A 61 -10.60 4.42 2.91
C PRO A 61 -9.69 4.01 4.07
N ASP A 62 -9.26 2.74 4.09
CA ASP A 62 -8.39 2.15 5.10
C ASP A 62 -6.89 2.46 4.90
N CYS A 63 -6.57 3.41 4.00
CA CYS A 63 -5.23 4.01 3.84
C CYS A 63 -5.19 5.48 4.26
N ARG A 64 -6.31 6.08 4.64
CA ARG A 64 -6.42 7.50 5.01
C ARG A 64 -5.86 7.79 6.40
N PRO A 65 -5.41 9.04 6.66
CA PRO A 65 -4.93 9.45 7.98
C PRO A 65 -5.94 9.17 9.10
N GLU A 66 -7.21 9.47 8.89
CA GLU A 66 -8.27 9.29 9.90
C GLU A 66 -8.44 7.82 10.28
N PHE A 67 -8.32 6.90 9.30
CA PHE A 67 -8.33 5.46 9.59
C PHE A 67 -7.10 5.06 10.39
N ALA A 68 -5.91 5.51 9.97
CA ALA A 68 -4.66 5.19 10.65
C ALA A 68 -4.63 5.69 12.09
N ASP A 69 -5.17 6.91 12.35
CA ASP A 69 -5.32 7.48 13.70
C ASP A 69 -6.29 6.68 14.56
N ALA A 70 -7.46 6.33 14.00
CA ALA A 70 -8.45 5.53 14.70
C ALA A 70 -7.92 4.13 15.03
N MET A 71 -7.20 3.51 14.09
CA MET A 71 -6.60 2.18 14.28
C MET A 71 -5.49 2.21 15.32
N ASN A 72 -4.62 3.23 15.30
CA ASN A 72 -3.59 3.43 16.33
C ASN A 72 -4.22 3.54 17.72
N LYS A 73 -5.28 4.35 17.85
CA LYS A 73 -6.02 4.49 19.11
C LYS A 73 -6.65 3.17 19.55
N ALA A 74 -7.26 2.42 18.64
CA ALA A 74 -7.87 1.13 18.94
C ALA A 74 -6.85 0.10 19.43
N LEU A 75 -5.69 0.02 18.77
CA LEU A 75 -4.58 -0.86 19.13
C LEU A 75 -4.03 -0.55 20.51
N GLY A 76 -3.82 0.73 20.84
CA GLY A 76 -3.34 1.18 22.17
C GLY A 76 -4.34 0.96 23.31
N LEU A 77 -5.62 0.70 23.01
CA LEU A 77 -6.67 0.42 24.00
C LEU A 77 -7.00 -1.09 24.12
N ALA A 78 -6.41 -1.93 23.28
CA ALA A 78 -6.83 -3.32 23.15
C ALA A 78 -6.11 -4.28 24.11
N ASP A 79 -5.05 -3.84 24.76
CA ASP A 79 -4.24 -4.66 25.69
C ASP A 79 -3.80 -3.85 26.91
N TRP A 80 -3.22 -4.50 27.92
CA TRP A 80 -2.59 -3.86 29.07
C TRP A 80 -1.25 -3.19 28.73
N ASN A 81 -0.60 -3.65 27.65
CA ASN A 81 0.61 -3.06 27.10
C ASN A 81 0.26 -2.10 25.96
N ASP A 82 0.91 -0.95 25.93
CA ASP A 82 0.75 0.02 24.85
C ASP A 82 1.26 -0.57 23.52
N LEU A 83 0.48 -0.43 22.47
CA LEU A 83 0.86 -0.80 21.11
C LEU A 83 0.69 0.40 20.20
N ASN A 84 1.75 0.76 19.48
CA ASN A 84 1.78 1.90 18.57
C ASN A 84 1.74 1.47 17.11
N LEU A 85 0.97 2.21 16.29
CA LEU A 85 0.97 2.07 14.85
C LEU A 85 1.89 3.14 14.22
N HIS A 86 3.09 2.75 13.81
CA HIS A 86 4.02 3.61 13.08
C HIS A 86 3.58 3.73 11.61
N ARG A 87 3.28 4.96 11.16
CA ARG A 87 2.71 5.26 9.84
C ARG A 87 3.41 6.43 9.16
N PRO A 88 4.71 6.32 8.89
CA PRO A 88 5.54 7.48 8.53
C PRO A 88 5.22 8.06 7.14
N TYR A 89 4.50 7.32 6.29
CA TYR A 89 4.31 7.67 4.89
C TYR A 89 2.88 8.12 4.55
N VAL A 90 1.97 8.17 5.51
CA VAL A 90 0.54 8.36 5.27
C VAL A 90 0.22 9.64 4.48
N GLU A 91 1.01 10.70 4.64
CA GLU A 91 0.87 11.97 3.92
C GLU A 91 1.79 12.10 2.70
N MET A 92 2.66 11.13 2.45
CA MET A 92 3.60 11.17 1.33
C MET A 92 2.95 10.66 0.05
N THR A 93 3.27 11.29 -1.08
CA THR A 93 2.91 10.76 -2.40
C THR A 93 3.78 9.57 -2.77
N LYS A 94 3.36 8.79 -3.76
CA LYS A 94 4.18 7.66 -4.23
C LYS A 94 5.49 8.14 -4.88
N SER A 95 5.51 9.32 -5.51
CA SER A 95 6.75 9.93 -6.03
C SER A 95 7.71 10.35 -4.92
N ASP A 96 7.19 10.84 -3.77
CA ASP A 96 8.02 11.11 -2.60
C ASP A 96 8.66 9.83 -2.06
N LEU A 97 7.89 8.72 -2.06
CA LEU A 97 8.40 7.42 -1.62
C LEU A 97 9.46 6.87 -2.57
N VAL A 98 9.30 7.04 -3.89
CA VAL A 98 10.34 6.69 -4.86
C VAL A 98 11.61 7.49 -4.61
N SER A 99 11.49 8.81 -4.42
CA SER A 99 12.62 9.70 -4.12
C SER A 99 13.31 9.33 -2.81
N LEU A 100 12.54 9.00 -1.78
CA LEU A 100 13.09 8.53 -0.51
C LEU A 100 13.79 7.18 -0.65
N GLY A 101 13.18 6.24 -1.40
CA GLY A 101 13.75 4.93 -1.66
C GLY A 101 15.09 5.01 -2.41
N ASP A 102 15.16 5.85 -3.43
CA ASP A 102 16.40 6.10 -4.18
C ASP A 102 17.50 6.69 -3.28
N LYS A 103 17.16 7.71 -2.49
CA LYS A 103 18.07 8.33 -1.51
C LYS A 103 18.61 7.34 -0.48
N LEU A 104 17.81 6.36 -0.09
CA LEU A 104 18.17 5.32 0.88
C LEU A 104 18.80 4.08 0.21
N GLU A 105 19.04 4.12 -1.10
CA GLU A 105 19.56 3.00 -1.89
C GLU A 105 18.69 1.74 -1.72
N ALA A 106 17.36 1.92 -1.54
CA ALA A 106 16.44 0.81 -1.42
C ALA A 106 16.41 -0.01 -2.73
N PRO A 107 16.31 -1.33 -2.66
CA PRO A 107 16.35 -2.19 -3.85
C PRO A 107 15.01 -2.14 -4.62
N LEU A 108 14.69 -0.98 -5.21
CA LEU A 108 13.42 -0.72 -5.91
C LEU A 108 13.17 -1.71 -7.06
N HIS A 109 14.22 -2.28 -7.64
CA HIS A 109 14.13 -3.32 -8.67
C HIS A 109 13.56 -4.66 -8.17
N LEU A 110 13.56 -4.90 -6.86
CA LEU A 110 12.96 -6.09 -6.23
C LEU A 110 11.49 -5.88 -5.81
N THR A 111 10.97 -4.65 -5.93
CA THR A 111 9.61 -4.35 -5.49
C THR A 111 8.57 -4.78 -6.52
N TRP A 112 7.42 -5.26 -6.04
CA TRP A 112 6.31 -5.70 -6.87
C TRP A 112 5.04 -4.90 -6.59
N SER A 113 4.35 -4.43 -7.64
CA SER A 113 3.08 -3.71 -7.52
C SER A 113 1.96 -4.26 -8.41
N CYS A 114 2.26 -5.06 -9.43
CA CYS A 114 1.28 -5.50 -10.42
C CYS A 114 0.17 -6.37 -9.82
N TYR A 115 -1.09 -5.97 -10.01
CA TYR A 115 -2.26 -6.73 -9.56
C TYR A 115 -2.57 -7.94 -10.42
N ALA A 116 -2.12 -7.98 -11.67
CA ALA A 116 -2.32 -9.14 -12.55
C ALA A 116 -1.49 -10.36 -12.15
N GLY A 117 -0.45 -10.17 -11.32
CA GLY A 117 0.48 -11.24 -10.98
C GLY A 117 1.40 -11.62 -12.14
N GLY A 118 1.93 -12.86 -12.13
CA GLY A 118 2.85 -13.36 -13.14
C GLY A 118 4.31 -13.12 -12.80
N GLU A 119 5.21 -13.25 -13.78
CA GLU A 119 6.67 -13.11 -13.61
C GLU A 119 7.18 -11.70 -13.92
N ILE A 120 6.41 -10.93 -14.69
CA ILE A 120 6.72 -9.53 -15.04
C ILE A 120 5.46 -8.67 -14.86
N HIS A 121 5.65 -7.37 -14.64
CA HIS A 121 4.53 -6.44 -14.48
C HIS A 121 3.75 -6.30 -15.79
N CYS A 122 2.40 -6.30 -15.74
CA CYS A 122 1.56 -6.21 -16.95
C CYS A 122 1.64 -4.84 -17.65
N GLY A 123 2.10 -3.81 -16.96
CA GLY A 123 2.27 -2.45 -17.51
C GLY A 123 1.00 -1.62 -17.66
N LYS A 124 -0.21 -2.18 -17.44
CA LYS A 124 -1.51 -1.55 -17.75
C LYS A 124 -2.54 -1.54 -16.61
N CYS A 125 -2.42 -2.40 -15.60
CA CYS A 125 -3.30 -2.30 -14.42
C CYS A 125 -3.01 -1.00 -13.64
N GLY A 126 -3.96 -0.54 -12.84
CA GLY A 126 -3.87 0.73 -12.12
C GLY A 126 -2.56 0.93 -11.35
N THR A 127 -2.10 -0.10 -10.65
CA THR A 127 -0.83 -0.03 -9.89
C THR A 127 0.41 0.03 -10.78
N CYS A 128 0.39 -0.55 -11.99
CA CYS A 128 1.48 -0.39 -12.95
C CYS A 128 1.51 1.02 -13.55
N VAL A 129 0.34 1.60 -13.84
CA VAL A 129 0.22 2.99 -14.32
C VAL A 129 0.74 3.93 -13.25
N GLU A 130 0.24 3.83 -12.02
CA GLU A 130 0.68 4.65 -10.89
C GLU A 130 2.19 4.51 -10.60
N ARG A 131 2.74 3.29 -10.72
CA ARG A 131 4.18 3.08 -10.57
C ARG A 131 4.99 3.86 -11.60
N LYS A 132 4.64 3.74 -12.88
CA LYS A 132 5.30 4.48 -13.96
C LYS A 132 5.25 5.99 -13.73
N GLU A 133 4.08 6.50 -13.34
CA GLU A 133 3.89 7.91 -13.01
C GLU A 133 4.74 8.36 -11.82
N ALA A 134 4.80 7.55 -10.76
CA ALA A 134 5.59 7.88 -9.57
C ALA A 134 7.08 8.02 -9.87
N PHE A 135 7.65 7.09 -10.66
CA PHE A 135 9.05 7.18 -11.09
C PHE A 135 9.29 8.37 -12.02
N ALA A 136 8.36 8.63 -12.97
CA ALA A 136 8.46 9.78 -13.87
C ALA A 136 8.41 11.11 -13.10
N LEU A 137 7.48 11.27 -12.15
CA LEU A 137 7.36 12.45 -11.30
C LEU A 137 8.57 12.66 -10.38
N ALA A 138 9.14 11.57 -9.89
CA ALA A 138 10.38 11.61 -9.10
C ALA A 138 11.62 11.91 -9.95
N ASN A 139 11.51 11.89 -11.27
CA ASN A 139 12.63 12.00 -12.21
C ASN A 139 13.73 10.95 -11.96
N ILE A 140 13.32 9.73 -11.64
CA ILE A 140 14.17 8.56 -11.37
C ILE A 140 13.81 7.47 -12.39
N PRO A 141 14.80 6.81 -13.02
CA PRO A 141 14.53 5.71 -13.94
C PRO A 141 13.80 4.56 -13.24
N ASP A 142 12.67 4.10 -13.82
CA ASP A 142 11.96 2.94 -13.30
C ASP A 142 12.72 1.65 -13.67
N PRO A 143 13.23 0.88 -12.69
CA PRO A 143 13.97 -0.35 -12.96
C PRO A 143 13.07 -1.53 -13.34
N THR A 144 11.76 -1.34 -13.40
CA THR A 144 10.75 -2.39 -13.58
C THR A 144 10.69 -2.86 -15.04
N LYS A 145 10.63 -4.18 -15.23
CA LYS A 145 10.31 -4.78 -16.54
C LYS A 145 8.80 -4.92 -16.67
N TYR A 146 8.28 -4.43 -17.80
CA TYR A 146 6.85 -4.51 -18.13
C TYR A 146 6.64 -5.46 -19.33
N ALA A 147 5.49 -6.14 -19.34
CA ALA A 147 5.02 -6.85 -20.53
C ALA A 147 4.77 -5.84 -21.68
N GLU A 148 5.01 -6.27 -22.92
CA GLU A 148 4.74 -5.50 -24.13
C GLU A 148 3.24 -5.39 -24.43
#